data_e277203d6320702e896f522827d79307
#
_entry.id   e277203d6320702e896f522827d79307
#
_cell.length_a   1.000
_cell.length_b   1.000
_cell.length_c   1.000
_cell.angle_alpha   90.00
_cell.angle_beta   90.00
_cell.angle_gamma   90.00
#
_symmetry.space_group_name_H-M   'P 1'
#
loop_
_entity.id
_entity.type
_entity.pdbx_description
1 polymer ?
#
loop_
_entity_poly.entity_id
_entity_poly.type
_entity_poly.pdbx_seq_one_letter_code
_entity_poly.pdbx_strand_id
1 'polypeptide(L)'
;RFKSFPIQTDGHFLKVCRYVERNALRARLVGRAEDWAWGSLACREKKLDKRVRLLDDWPVDRPRGWRRVVNRPEDERELEWLRQCVRRGQPYGDEAWVRRTAARLGLESSLRPVGRPKKTPEKNENGF
;
A
#
# COMPACT_ATOMS: atom_id res chain seq x y z
N ARG A 1 14.83 -4.00 6.81
CA ARG A 1 13.89 -4.87 7.53
C ARG A 1 12.63 -5.10 6.70
N PHE A 2 12.19 -6.32 6.63
CA PHE A 2 10.97 -6.72 5.92
C PHE A 2 9.73 -5.96 6.45
N LYS A 3 8.89 -5.50 5.54
CA LYS A 3 7.62 -4.83 5.84
C LYS A 3 6.48 -5.63 5.21
N SER A 4 5.41 -5.84 5.95
CA SER A 4 4.19 -6.46 5.44
C SER A 4 2.96 -5.81 6.07
N PHE A 5 1.86 -5.83 5.35
CA PHE A 5 0.56 -5.35 5.81
C PHE A 5 -0.56 -6.03 5.02
N PRO A 6 -1.72 -6.27 5.64
CA PRO A 6 -2.86 -6.84 4.95
C PRO A 6 -3.44 -5.87 3.91
N ILE A 7 -3.88 -6.40 2.78
CA ILE A 7 -4.50 -5.62 1.69
C ILE A 7 -5.84 -6.25 1.35
N GLN A 8 -6.89 -5.43 1.23
CA GLN A 8 -8.19 -5.87 0.74
C GLN A 8 -8.08 -6.26 -0.74
N THR A 9 -8.57 -7.46 -1.08
CA THR A 9 -8.47 -8.04 -2.43
C THR A 9 -9.55 -7.52 -3.38
N ASP A 10 -9.43 -6.25 -3.71
CA ASP A 10 -10.30 -5.51 -4.64
C ASP A 10 -9.48 -4.41 -5.33
N GLY A 11 -10.09 -3.24 -5.61
CA GLY A 11 -9.37 -2.08 -6.14
C GLY A 11 -8.20 -1.61 -5.28
N HIS A 12 -8.18 -1.88 -3.97
CA HIS A 12 -7.06 -1.54 -3.09
C HIS A 12 -5.81 -2.37 -3.44
N PHE A 13 -5.98 -3.64 -3.79
CA PHE A 13 -4.89 -4.47 -4.28
C PHE A 13 -4.24 -3.87 -5.54
N LEU A 14 -5.05 -3.42 -6.50
CA LEU A 14 -4.55 -2.76 -7.71
C LEU A 14 -3.76 -1.49 -7.41
N LYS A 15 -4.18 -0.70 -6.42
CA LYS A 15 -3.45 0.50 -5.98
C LYS A 15 -2.08 0.16 -5.40
N VAL A 16 -1.99 -0.91 -4.61
CA VAL A 16 -0.71 -1.39 -4.07
C VAL A 16 0.20 -1.92 -5.19
N CYS A 17 -0.34 -2.70 -6.13
CA CYS A 17 0.42 -3.14 -7.30
C CYS A 17 0.98 -1.96 -8.11
N ARG A 18 0.15 -0.95 -8.36
CA ARG A 18 0.59 0.29 -9.01
C ARG A 18 1.69 1.00 -8.24
N TYR A 19 1.54 1.13 -6.92
CA TYR A 19 2.56 1.73 -6.06
C TYR A 19 3.91 1.01 -6.17
N VAL A 20 3.90 -0.32 -6.15
CA VAL A 20 5.12 -1.15 -6.25
C VAL A 20 5.74 -1.04 -7.65
N GLU A 21 4.95 -1.22 -8.70
CA GLU A 21 5.45 -1.21 -10.08
C GLU A 21 5.91 0.17 -10.55
N ARG A 22 5.38 1.23 -9.94
CA ARG A 22 5.79 2.62 -10.21
C ARG A 22 7.02 3.06 -9.40
N ASN A 23 7.52 2.26 -8.50
CA ASN A 23 8.53 2.68 -7.52
C ASN A 23 9.80 3.25 -8.19
N ALA A 24 10.35 2.58 -9.20
CA ALA A 24 11.54 3.04 -9.92
C ALA A 24 11.29 4.34 -10.70
N LEU A 25 10.11 4.48 -11.31
CA LEU A 25 9.71 5.72 -11.99
C LEU A 25 9.55 6.88 -10.99
N ARG A 26 8.93 6.63 -9.83
CA ARG A 26 8.81 7.64 -8.75
C ARG A 26 10.17 8.06 -8.20
N ALA A 27 11.11 7.13 -8.12
CA ALA A 27 12.49 7.39 -7.71
C ALA A 27 13.34 8.03 -8.83
N ARG A 28 12.76 8.31 -10.01
CA ARG A 28 13.45 8.88 -11.19
C ARG A 28 14.63 8.02 -11.70
N LEU A 29 14.59 6.72 -11.47
CA LEU A 29 15.58 5.77 -11.98
C LEU A 29 15.32 5.39 -13.45
N VAL A 30 14.10 5.53 -13.91
CA VAL A 30 13.65 5.26 -15.29
C VAL A 30 12.66 6.33 -15.73
N GLY A 31 12.50 6.50 -17.05
CA GLY A 31 11.52 7.41 -17.64
C GLY A 31 10.11 6.83 -17.72
N ARG A 32 9.99 5.50 -17.73
CA ARG A 32 8.72 4.75 -17.75
C ARG A 32 8.84 3.54 -16.85
N ALA A 33 7.75 3.14 -16.20
CA ALA A 33 7.77 2.03 -15.23
C ALA A 33 8.20 0.69 -15.86
N GLU A 34 7.80 0.41 -17.10
CA GLU A 34 8.18 -0.78 -17.85
C GLU A 34 9.67 -0.85 -18.24
N ASP A 35 10.39 0.26 -18.15
CA ASP A 35 11.83 0.31 -18.44
C ASP A 35 12.66 -0.24 -17.28
N TRP A 36 12.04 -0.37 -16.07
CA TRP A 36 12.72 -0.98 -14.94
C TRP A 36 12.80 -2.49 -15.09
N ALA A 37 13.96 -2.97 -15.56
CA ALA A 37 14.16 -4.37 -15.92
C ALA A 37 13.90 -5.38 -14.79
N TRP A 38 13.98 -4.97 -13.54
CA TRP A 38 13.75 -5.82 -12.36
C TRP A 38 12.31 -5.75 -11.82
N GLY A 39 11.45 -4.97 -12.45
CA GLY A 39 10.05 -4.82 -12.06
C GLY A 39 9.15 -5.91 -12.64
N SER A 40 8.09 -6.25 -11.92
CA SER A 40 7.06 -7.19 -12.39
C SER A 40 6.37 -6.72 -13.66
N LEU A 41 6.17 -5.39 -13.82
CA LEU A 41 5.61 -4.82 -15.04
C LEU A 41 6.47 -5.14 -16.26
N ALA A 42 7.78 -4.90 -16.19
CA ALA A 42 8.72 -5.22 -17.28
C ALA A 42 8.73 -6.72 -17.60
N CYS A 43 8.71 -7.58 -16.58
CA CYS A 43 8.64 -9.02 -16.77
C CYS A 43 7.36 -9.47 -17.49
N ARG A 44 6.21 -8.90 -17.13
CA ARG A 44 4.90 -9.24 -17.73
C ARG A 44 4.74 -8.69 -19.16
N GLU A 45 5.32 -7.52 -19.45
CA GLU A 45 5.30 -6.94 -20.81
C GLU A 45 6.22 -7.71 -21.77
N LYS A 46 7.33 -8.24 -21.28
CA LYS A 46 8.27 -9.06 -22.04
C LYS A 46 7.88 -10.54 -21.97
N LYS A 47 6.95 -10.99 -22.82
CA LYS A 47 6.40 -12.37 -22.82
C LYS A 47 7.45 -13.50 -22.84
N LEU A 48 8.66 -13.24 -23.29
CA LEU A 48 9.77 -14.19 -23.38
C LEU A 48 10.69 -14.15 -22.16
N ASP A 49 10.42 -13.29 -21.15
CA ASP A 49 11.23 -13.20 -19.96
C ASP A 49 10.98 -14.43 -19.07
N LYS A 50 12.03 -15.24 -18.84
CA LYS A 50 11.96 -16.44 -17.99
C LYS A 50 11.53 -16.11 -16.54
N ARG A 51 11.75 -14.87 -16.10
CA ARG A 51 11.37 -14.39 -14.77
C ARG A 51 9.85 -14.27 -14.59
N VAL A 52 9.07 -14.25 -15.66
CA VAL A 52 7.61 -14.25 -15.57
C VAL A 52 7.08 -15.47 -14.79
N ARG A 53 7.83 -16.59 -14.77
CA ARG A 53 7.50 -17.78 -14.00
C ARG A 53 7.60 -17.59 -12.49
N LEU A 54 8.23 -16.51 -12.03
CA LEU A 54 8.34 -16.15 -10.62
C LEU A 54 7.16 -15.31 -10.13
N LEU A 55 6.28 -14.91 -11.06
CA LEU A 55 5.14 -14.04 -10.77
C LEU A 55 3.86 -14.88 -10.73
N ASP A 56 3.21 -14.88 -9.58
CA ASP A 56 1.87 -15.46 -9.42
C ASP A 56 0.80 -14.65 -10.15
N ASP A 57 -0.34 -15.28 -10.38
CA ASP A 57 -1.54 -14.61 -10.84
C ASP A 57 -2.08 -13.67 -9.75
N TRP A 58 -2.71 -12.59 -10.18
CA TRP A 58 -3.33 -11.67 -9.24
C TRP A 58 -4.68 -12.22 -8.75
N PRO A 59 -5.05 -11.95 -7.48
CA PRO A 59 -6.35 -12.34 -6.94
C PRO A 59 -7.52 -11.53 -7.53
N VAL A 60 -7.24 -10.53 -8.35
CA VAL A 60 -8.19 -9.69 -9.07
C VAL A 60 -7.75 -9.53 -10.52
N ASP A 61 -8.71 -9.32 -11.42
CA ASP A 61 -8.40 -9.12 -12.83
C ASP A 61 -7.52 -7.90 -13.06
N ARG A 62 -6.45 -8.09 -13.83
CA ARG A 62 -5.58 -6.99 -14.22
C ARG A 62 -6.28 -6.13 -15.28
N PRO A 63 -6.50 -4.82 -15.03
CA PRO A 63 -7.20 -3.95 -15.96
C PRO A 63 -6.50 -3.87 -17.33
N ARG A 64 -7.29 -3.78 -18.39
CA ARG A 64 -6.77 -3.46 -19.72
C ARG A 64 -6.03 -2.12 -19.68
N GLY A 65 -4.88 -2.03 -20.36
CA GLY A 65 -4.08 -0.81 -20.37
C GLY A 65 -3.37 -0.52 -19.06
N TRP A 66 -3.13 -1.53 -18.23
CA TRP A 66 -2.48 -1.43 -16.92
C TRP A 66 -1.18 -0.62 -16.95
N ARG A 67 -0.32 -0.83 -17.94
CA ARG A 67 0.90 -0.04 -18.15
C ARG A 67 0.63 1.46 -18.18
N ARG A 68 -0.45 1.90 -18.83
CA ARG A 68 -0.84 3.32 -18.85
C ARG A 68 -1.27 3.79 -17.45
N VAL A 69 -1.97 2.95 -16.70
CA VAL A 69 -2.38 3.25 -15.32
C VAL A 69 -1.16 3.42 -14.42
N VAL A 70 -0.17 2.52 -14.51
CA VAL A 70 1.06 2.61 -13.71
C VAL A 70 1.86 3.88 -14.02
N ASN A 71 1.93 4.29 -15.28
CA ASN A 71 2.70 5.47 -15.68
C ASN A 71 2.03 6.82 -15.35
N ARG A 72 0.73 6.86 -15.05
CA ARG A 72 0.06 8.10 -14.63
C ARG A 72 0.54 8.55 -13.24
N PRO A 73 0.62 9.88 -12.98
CA PRO A 73 0.87 10.38 -11.64
C PRO A 73 -0.13 9.81 -10.61
N GLU A 74 0.34 9.57 -9.40
CA GLU A 74 -0.47 9.11 -8.28
C GLU A 74 -1.08 10.33 -7.55
N ASP A 75 -2.22 10.12 -6.89
CA ASP A 75 -2.77 11.09 -5.97
C ASP A 75 -1.91 11.14 -4.69
N GLU A 76 -1.50 12.34 -4.26
CA GLU A 76 -0.58 12.51 -3.13
C GLU A 76 -1.20 12.03 -1.80
N ARG A 77 -2.52 12.19 -1.61
CA ARG A 77 -3.20 11.75 -0.37
C ARG A 77 -3.25 10.23 -0.30
N GLU A 78 -3.57 9.59 -1.43
CA GLU A 78 -3.57 8.13 -1.54
C GLU A 78 -2.16 7.56 -1.33
N LEU A 79 -1.15 8.20 -1.93
CA LEU A 79 0.24 7.82 -1.80
C LEU A 79 0.72 7.92 -0.34
N GLU A 80 0.38 9.01 0.36
CA GLU A 80 0.77 9.17 1.76
C GLU A 80 0.03 8.17 2.67
N TRP A 81 -1.25 7.90 2.43
CA TRP A 81 -1.98 6.86 3.17
C TRP A 81 -1.34 5.49 2.99
N LEU A 82 -1.00 5.11 1.75
CA LEU A 82 -0.34 3.84 1.46
C LEU A 82 1.04 3.76 2.14
N ARG A 83 1.83 4.83 2.11
CA ARG A 83 3.11 4.92 2.82
C ARG A 83 2.95 4.74 4.33
N GLN A 84 1.90 5.30 4.89
CA GLN A 84 1.57 5.10 6.30
C GLN A 84 1.26 3.64 6.61
N CYS A 85 0.47 2.96 5.78
CA CYS A 85 0.20 1.52 5.93
C CYS A 85 1.49 0.70 5.89
N VAL A 86 2.38 0.99 4.94
CA VAL A 86 3.70 0.34 4.85
C VAL A 86 4.54 0.57 6.11
N ARG A 87 4.59 1.81 6.61
CA ARG A 87 5.39 2.15 7.81
C ARG A 87 4.87 1.47 9.07
N ARG A 88 3.56 1.36 9.22
CA ARG A 88 2.90 0.94 10.46
C ARG A 88 2.45 -0.53 10.46
N GLY A 89 2.50 -1.22 9.33
CA GLY A 89 1.89 -2.53 9.17
C GLY A 89 0.35 -2.48 9.26
N GLN A 90 -0.24 -1.33 8.95
CA GLN A 90 -1.67 -1.09 9.02
C GLN A 90 -2.38 -1.74 7.83
N PRO A 91 -3.54 -2.41 8.03
CA PRO A 91 -4.35 -2.92 6.93
C PRO A 91 -4.76 -1.81 5.96
N TYR A 92 -4.70 -2.11 4.65
CA TYR A 92 -5.07 -1.19 3.58
C TYR A 92 -6.34 -1.66 2.87
N GLY A 93 -7.41 -0.92 3.00
CA GLY A 93 -8.74 -1.26 2.50
C GLY A 93 -9.77 -0.20 2.91
N ASP A 94 -11.05 -0.47 2.69
CA ASP A 94 -12.10 0.39 3.23
C ASP A 94 -12.15 0.32 4.77
N GLU A 95 -12.74 1.34 5.38
CA GLU A 95 -12.70 1.54 6.84
C GLU A 95 -13.26 0.34 7.62
N ALA A 96 -14.39 -0.21 7.19
CA ALA A 96 -15.02 -1.33 7.87
C ALA A 96 -14.15 -2.60 7.77
N TRP A 97 -13.56 -2.85 6.62
CA TRP A 97 -12.64 -3.97 6.40
C TRP A 97 -11.36 -3.81 7.23
N VAL A 98 -10.79 -2.61 7.25
CA VAL A 98 -9.58 -2.28 8.04
C VAL A 98 -9.81 -2.58 9.52
N ARG A 99 -10.91 -2.11 10.10
CA ARG A 99 -11.26 -2.35 11.51
C ARG A 99 -11.42 -3.84 11.82
N ARG A 100 -12.18 -4.58 11.01
CA ARG A 100 -12.36 -6.03 11.20
C ARG A 100 -11.07 -6.79 11.07
N THR A 101 -10.25 -6.45 10.09
CA THR A 101 -8.96 -7.13 9.84
C THR A 101 -7.96 -6.83 10.96
N ALA A 102 -7.89 -5.58 11.42
CA ALA A 102 -7.02 -5.21 12.54
C ALA A 102 -7.41 -5.97 13.81
N ALA A 103 -8.69 -6.05 14.16
CA ALA A 103 -9.18 -6.82 15.31
C ALA A 103 -8.85 -8.30 15.18
N ARG A 104 -9.07 -8.90 14.00
CA ARG A 104 -8.79 -10.33 13.76
C ARG A 104 -7.30 -10.67 13.86
N LEU A 105 -6.41 -9.78 13.45
CA LEU A 105 -4.97 -10.01 13.38
C LEU A 105 -4.18 -9.37 14.53
N GLY A 106 -4.84 -8.75 15.51
CA GLY A 106 -4.18 -8.07 16.63
C GLY A 106 -3.38 -6.83 16.21
N LEU A 107 -3.85 -6.11 15.18
CA LEU A 107 -3.17 -4.94 14.60
C LEU A 107 -3.80 -3.61 15.02
N GLU A 108 -4.67 -3.57 16.04
CA GLU A 108 -5.41 -2.36 16.47
C GLU A 108 -4.44 -1.22 16.85
N SER A 109 -3.27 -1.56 17.38
CA SER A 109 -2.25 -0.57 17.70
C SER A 109 -1.75 0.20 16.48
N SER A 110 -1.79 -0.41 15.29
CA SER A 110 -1.40 0.23 14.04
C SER A 110 -2.37 1.34 13.61
N LEU A 111 -3.60 1.31 14.09
CA LEU A 111 -4.66 2.28 13.77
C LEU A 111 -4.62 3.52 14.67
N ARG A 112 -3.93 3.45 15.82
CA ARG A 112 -3.90 4.57 16.77
C ARG A 112 -3.11 5.74 16.20
N PRO A 113 -3.48 7.00 16.52
CA PRO A 113 -2.68 8.17 16.16
C PRO A 113 -1.25 8.06 16.68
N VAL A 114 -0.28 8.61 15.96
CA VAL A 114 1.10 8.71 16.41
C VAL A 114 1.21 9.85 17.40
N GLY A 115 1.77 9.59 18.58
CA GLY A 115 2.04 10.61 19.58
C GLY A 115 1.78 10.13 21.00
N ARG A 116 2.26 10.93 21.97
CA ARG A 116 1.96 10.71 23.38
C ARG A 116 0.47 11.02 23.62
N PRO A 117 -0.29 10.15 24.33
CA PRO A 117 -1.67 10.49 24.73
C PRO A 117 -1.70 11.86 25.40
N LYS A 118 -2.63 12.72 25.01
CA LYS A 118 -2.84 13.98 25.76
C LYS A 118 -3.16 13.63 27.21
N LYS A 119 -2.45 14.21 28.18
CA LYS A 119 -2.83 14.12 29.58
C LYS A 119 -4.26 14.64 29.70
N THR A 120 -5.16 13.80 30.17
CA THR A 120 -6.50 14.26 30.57
C THR A 120 -6.29 15.27 31.69
N PRO A 121 -6.85 16.50 31.63
CA PRO A 121 -6.76 17.41 32.76
C PRO A 121 -7.41 16.72 33.95
N GLU A 122 -6.66 16.59 35.05
CA GLU A 122 -7.20 16.16 36.31
C GLU A 122 -8.33 17.13 36.67
N LYS A 123 -9.57 16.61 36.78
CA LYS A 123 -10.63 17.36 37.45
C LYS A 123 -10.17 17.59 38.87
N ASN A 124 -9.78 18.82 39.17
CA ASN A 124 -9.65 19.26 40.56
C ASN A 124 -11.04 19.19 41.20
N GLU A 125 -11.34 18.07 41.84
CA GLU A 125 -12.40 17.99 42.84
C GLU A 125 -11.88 18.66 44.12
N ASN A 126 -11.83 19.98 44.15
CA ASN A 126 -11.77 20.78 45.36
C ASN A 126 -12.91 21.79 45.26
N GLY A 127 -14.10 21.31 45.61
CA GLY A 127 -15.26 22.12 45.92
C GLY A 127 -15.49 22.03 47.42
N PHE A 128 -15.17 23.08 48.13
CA PHE A 128 -15.83 23.36 49.39
C PHE A 128 -17.15 24.05 49.07
#